data_609c4d0686c81602aaf794e16000c03a
#
_entry.id   609c4d0686c81602aaf794e16000c03a
#
_cell.length_a   1.000
_cell.length_b   1.000
_cell.length_c   1.000
_cell.angle_alpha   90.00
_cell.angle_beta   90.00
_cell.angle_gamma   90.00
#
_symmetry.space_group_name_H-M   'P 1'
#
loop_
_entity.id
_entity.type
_entity.pdbx_description
1 polymer ?
#
loop_
_entity_poly.entity_id
_entity_poly.type
_entity_poly.pdbx_seq_one_letter_code
_entity_poly.pdbx_strand_id
1 'polypeptide(L)'
;MRKRILLASCLCVLAVTSCTIPDNKGQIWNIGVPDSSTVELALGPDRYKDFLANDFGFEDRYFLVGKSDVKKSFPYVLPGPADQWGGTWSTAGLRTHDVNILFGLENIPEEGEWSLIVDLADNSPHKPPLLKVLINNSQEEKIQLTSGGSDASITGDMSQAKPIHLSIPVKKGVLREGGNSITLSVLEGSWLLFDHVGLQGPSRVRLVNPEKAFVRSVEAADYEVATDSGNKQPLLVDVEHLEGQPALAVELDGKEIFSTVLDTARYCLEVPMPAVASSQISTFEVRADGKLLQKGKVERKPQPLQTFARYVDTRIGTAHSRWMIAPGPWMPFGMVKLSPDNQNAGWQAGYQPTFESVGCFSHIHEWTMGGLGMMPTNGPLQTIVGDETDPDSGYRSRIDKLTEEAPLGYYKVDLTDYGIRAELTATTHCGFQRYTFPSDKDSARVLVDLHIPAEYDYQLEDVEIKKVSDTRIEGY
;
A
#
# COMPACT_ATOMS: atom_id res chain seq x y z
N MET A 1 54.90 68.82 -28.43
CA MET A 1 53.55 68.56 -27.98
C MET A 1 52.95 67.40 -28.79
N ARG A 2 52.98 66.12 -28.28
CA ARG A 2 52.34 64.98 -28.92
C ARG A 2 51.26 64.50 -27.97
N LYS A 3 49.99 64.62 -28.40
CA LYS A 3 48.82 64.00 -27.74
C LYS A 3 48.77 62.52 -27.96
N ARG A 4 48.81 61.75 -26.92
CA ARG A 4 48.51 60.34 -26.92
C ARG A 4 47.01 60.13 -26.80
N ILE A 5 46.41 59.42 -27.78
CA ILE A 5 45.04 58.95 -27.74
C ILE A 5 45.06 57.55 -27.11
N LEU A 6 44.35 57.38 -25.98
CA LEU A 6 44.07 56.09 -25.38
C LEU A 6 42.82 55.51 -26.07
N LEU A 7 42.98 54.36 -26.73
CA LEU A 7 41.83 53.51 -27.10
C LEU A 7 41.41 52.63 -25.91
N ALA A 8 40.20 52.85 -25.43
CA ALA A 8 39.59 51.95 -24.46
C ALA A 8 38.81 50.88 -25.24
N SER A 9 39.28 49.60 -25.14
CA SER A 9 38.56 48.42 -25.65
C SER A 9 37.45 48.04 -24.67
N CYS A 10 36.21 48.25 -25.10
CA CYS A 10 35.04 47.73 -24.40
C CYS A 10 34.85 46.26 -24.78
N LEU A 11 35.15 45.35 -23.85
CA LEU A 11 34.82 43.92 -23.97
C LEU A 11 33.34 43.74 -23.58
N CYS A 12 32.43 43.59 -24.54
CA CYS A 12 31.06 43.18 -24.30
C CYS A 12 31.09 41.68 -23.98
N VAL A 13 30.93 41.31 -22.72
CA VAL A 13 30.60 39.96 -22.30
C VAL A 13 29.12 39.76 -22.58
N LEU A 14 28.79 39.04 -23.64
CA LEU A 14 27.44 38.50 -23.87
C LEU A 14 27.18 37.42 -22.82
N ALA A 15 26.46 37.75 -21.74
CA ALA A 15 25.85 36.78 -20.85
C ALA A 15 24.71 36.11 -21.61
N VAL A 16 24.94 34.85 -22.07
CA VAL A 16 23.88 33.99 -22.57
C VAL A 16 23.09 33.53 -21.34
N THR A 17 22.08 34.28 -20.95
CA THR A 17 21.05 33.78 -20.02
C THR A 17 20.29 32.70 -20.77
N SER A 18 20.56 31.46 -20.43
CA SER A 18 19.70 30.31 -20.79
C SER A 18 18.33 30.61 -20.17
N CYS A 19 17.39 31.07 -20.98
CA CYS A 19 15.99 31.11 -20.63
C CYS A 19 15.50 29.67 -20.62
N THR A 20 15.49 29.04 -19.43
CA THR A 20 14.71 27.82 -19.23
C THR A 20 13.24 28.22 -19.39
N ILE A 21 12.65 27.83 -20.48
CA ILE A 21 11.20 27.90 -20.71
C ILE A 21 10.61 27.02 -19.57
N PRO A 22 9.71 27.53 -18.72
CA PRO A 22 9.06 26.69 -17.74
C PRO A 22 8.35 25.57 -18.49
N ASP A 23 8.68 24.32 -18.13
CA ASP A 23 8.02 23.15 -18.69
C ASP A 23 6.55 23.21 -18.25
N ASN A 24 5.66 23.58 -19.16
CA ASN A 24 4.23 23.65 -18.86
C ASN A 24 3.76 22.24 -18.53
N LYS A 25 3.20 22.05 -17.31
CA LYS A 25 2.54 20.80 -16.93
C LYS A 25 1.45 20.47 -17.94
N GLY A 26 1.58 19.35 -18.60
CA GLY A 26 0.57 18.79 -19.51
C GLY A 26 -0.20 17.68 -18.82
N GLN A 27 -1.41 17.41 -19.32
CA GLN A 27 -2.18 16.25 -18.92
C GLN A 27 -1.57 14.99 -19.54
N ILE A 28 -1.18 14.02 -18.72
CA ILE A 28 -0.63 12.74 -19.18
C ILE A 28 -1.76 11.75 -19.44
N TRP A 29 -2.66 11.59 -18.46
CA TRP A 29 -3.88 10.80 -18.61
C TRP A 29 -4.99 11.30 -17.67
N ASN A 30 -6.24 10.93 -18.00
CA ASN A 30 -7.46 11.22 -17.25
C ASN A 30 -8.33 9.98 -17.08
N ILE A 31 -9.08 9.95 -15.99
CA ILE A 31 -10.21 9.07 -15.71
C ILE A 31 -11.34 9.98 -15.24
N GLY A 32 -12.48 9.98 -15.89
CA GLY A 32 -13.57 10.94 -15.66
C GLY A 32 -13.31 12.31 -16.27
N VAL A 33 -14.22 13.24 -16.02
CA VAL A 33 -14.20 14.63 -16.50
C VAL A 33 -14.44 15.54 -15.30
N PRO A 34 -13.59 16.57 -15.06
CA PRO A 34 -13.74 17.43 -13.87
C PRO A 34 -14.92 18.40 -14.02
N ASP A 35 -16.15 17.88 -13.89
CA ASP A 35 -17.39 18.62 -14.04
C ASP A 35 -18.35 18.49 -12.85
N SER A 36 -17.86 17.90 -11.75
CA SER A 36 -18.63 17.60 -10.54
C SER A 36 -19.77 16.61 -10.76
N SER A 37 -19.63 15.73 -11.74
CA SER A 37 -20.57 14.66 -12.09
C SER A 37 -19.93 13.29 -11.91
N THR A 38 -20.75 12.28 -11.68
CA THR A 38 -20.29 10.88 -11.54
C THR A 38 -20.84 9.98 -12.65
N VAL A 39 -21.60 10.54 -13.58
CA VAL A 39 -22.40 9.75 -14.55
C VAL A 39 -21.56 8.96 -15.55
N GLU A 40 -20.33 9.37 -15.84
CA GLU A 40 -19.44 8.68 -16.76
C GLU A 40 -18.67 7.53 -16.09
N LEU A 41 -18.71 7.45 -14.76
CA LEU A 41 -18.01 6.42 -13.98
C LEU A 41 -18.86 5.18 -13.79
N ALA A 42 -18.25 4.05 -13.48
CA ALA A 42 -18.96 2.80 -13.25
C ALA A 42 -19.87 2.89 -12.02
N LEU A 43 -21.04 2.27 -12.11
CA LEU A 43 -22.10 2.25 -11.08
C LEU A 43 -22.75 3.63 -10.81
N GLY A 44 -22.24 4.72 -11.38
CA GLY A 44 -22.81 6.04 -11.17
C GLY A 44 -24.12 6.24 -11.94
N PRO A 45 -25.03 7.11 -11.39
CA PRO A 45 -24.85 7.84 -10.14
C PRO A 45 -25.55 7.24 -8.89
N ASP A 46 -26.22 6.10 -8.95
CA ASP A 46 -27.08 5.64 -7.84
C ASP A 46 -26.94 4.15 -7.48
N ARG A 47 -25.99 3.47 -8.12
CA ARG A 47 -25.84 2.02 -8.00
C ARG A 47 -24.79 1.57 -6.99
N TYR A 48 -24.52 2.38 -5.96
CA TYR A 48 -23.49 2.06 -4.96
C TYR A 48 -23.72 0.70 -4.26
N LYS A 49 -24.98 0.27 -4.10
CA LYS A 49 -25.31 -1.05 -3.51
C LYS A 49 -24.88 -2.22 -4.39
N ASP A 50 -24.68 -1.97 -5.69
CA ASP A 50 -24.19 -2.98 -6.63
C ASP A 50 -22.66 -3.13 -6.59
N PHE A 51 -21.97 -2.42 -5.67
CA PHE A 51 -20.52 -2.44 -5.55
C PHE A 51 -20.00 -3.88 -5.39
N LEU A 52 -20.62 -4.67 -4.51
CA LEU A 52 -20.26 -6.08 -4.31
C LEU A 52 -20.55 -6.92 -5.56
N ALA A 53 -21.71 -6.72 -6.19
CA ALA A 53 -22.15 -7.51 -7.33
C ALA A 53 -21.27 -7.31 -8.59
N ASN A 54 -20.48 -6.23 -8.63
CA ASN A 54 -19.57 -5.92 -9.73
C ASN A 54 -18.11 -6.19 -9.39
N ASP A 55 -17.84 -7.08 -8.44
CA ASP A 55 -16.50 -7.47 -7.96
C ASP A 55 -15.67 -6.33 -7.35
N PHE A 56 -16.26 -5.15 -7.10
CA PHE A 56 -15.56 -4.06 -6.42
C PHE A 56 -15.43 -4.28 -4.91
N GLY A 57 -16.21 -5.20 -4.35
CA GLY A 57 -16.27 -5.45 -2.92
C GLY A 57 -15.40 -6.59 -2.40
N PHE A 58 -14.88 -7.46 -3.26
CA PHE A 58 -14.17 -8.66 -2.84
C PHE A 58 -12.70 -8.66 -3.25
N GLU A 59 -12.36 -7.94 -4.31
CA GLU A 59 -11.04 -7.92 -4.89
C GLU A 59 -10.57 -6.48 -5.10
N ASP A 60 -9.26 -6.31 -5.15
CA ASP A 60 -8.69 -5.09 -5.63
C ASP A 60 -9.10 -4.83 -7.06
N ARG A 61 -9.51 -3.61 -7.34
CA ARG A 61 -9.88 -3.22 -8.70
C ARG A 61 -8.71 -2.60 -9.42
N TYR A 62 -8.60 -2.95 -10.69
CA TYR A 62 -7.54 -2.47 -11.57
C TYR A 62 -8.13 -1.69 -12.72
N PHE A 63 -7.69 -0.45 -12.86
CA PHE A 63 -7.95 0.37 -14.03
C PHE A 63 -6.65 0.52 -14.82
N LEU A 64 -6.62 -0.03 -16.02
CA LEU A 64 -5.46 0.02 -16.90
C LEU A 64 -5.65 1.18 -17.90
N VAL A 65 -4.90 2.26 -17.69
CA VAL A 65 -4.97 3.47 -18.55
C VAL A 65 -4.64 3.09 -19.99
N GLY A 66 -5.50 3.55 -20.90
CA GLY A 66 -5.39 3.24 -22.34
C GLY A 66 -6.00 1.89 -22.75
N LYS A 67 -6.53 1.08 -21.83
CA LYS A 67 -7.21 -0.19 -22.13
C LYS A 67 -8.56 -0.34 -21.45
N SER A 68 -8.66 -0.01 -20.16
CA SER A 68 -9.90 -0.15 -19.38
C SER A 68 -10.96 0.87 -19.81
N ASP A 69 -12.22 0.46 -19.81
CA ASP A 69 -13.38 1.31 -20.04
C ASP A 69 -13.80 1.97 -18.74
N VAL A 70 -13.85 3.30 -18.70
CA VAL A 70 -14.16 4.08 -17.48
C VAL A 70 -15.53 3.70 -16.93
N LYS A 71 -16.56 3.61 -17.79
CA LYS A 71 -17.93 3.29 -17.37
C LYS A 71 -18.12 1.88 -16.83
N LYS A 72 -17.15 0.99 -17.07
CA LYS A 72 -17.21 -0.42 -16.60
C LYS A 72 -16.27 -0.70 -15.45
N SER A 73 -15.12 -0.01 -15.39
CA SER A 73 -14.01 -0.46 -14.57
C SER A 73 -13.61 0.53 -13.47
N PHE A 74 -13.96 1.82 -13.57
CA PHE A 74 -13.63 2.78 -12.53
C PHE A 74 -14.88 3.19 -11.75
N PRO A 75 -15.05 2.75 -10.48
CA PRO A 75 -16.26 3.03 -9.72
C PRO A 75 -16.41 4.52 -9.41
N TYR A 76 -17.63 5.05 -9.47
CA TYR A 76 -17.89 6.43 -9.06
C TYR A 76 -17.74 6.65 -7.56
N VAL A 77 -17.82 5.57 -6.79
CA VAL A 77 -17.80 5.58 -5.32
C VAL A 77 -16.71 4.66 -4.81
N LEU A 78 -15.99 5.10 -3.78
CA LEU A 78 -15.10 4.25 -2.99
C LEU A 78 -15.62 4.21 -1.56
N PRO A 79 -16.07 3.05 -1.07
CA PRO A 79 -16.55 2.92 0.30
C PRO A 79 -15.41 2.96 1.30
N GLY A 80 -15.71 3.44 2.51
CA GLY A 80 -14.81 3.33 3.65
C GLY A 80 -15.17 2.14 4.55
N PRO A 81 -14.36 1.87 5.56
CA PRO A 81 -14.58 0.76 6.49
C PRO A 81 -15.88 0.89 7.30
N ALA A 82 -16.44 2.08 7.42
CA ALA A 82 -17.73 2.29 8.07
C ALA A 82 -18.95 1.91 7.21
N ASP A 83 -18.75 1.55 5.93
CA ASP A 83 -19.84 1.27 4.98
C ASP A 83 -20.08 -0.23 4.83
N GLN A 84 -21.17 -0.73 5.42
CA GLN A 84 -21.53 -2.15 5.36
C GLN A 84 -21.81 -2.64 3.92
N TRP A 85 -22.32 -1.76 3.05
CA TRP A 85 -22.56 -2.11 1.64
C TRP A 85 -21.27 -2.27 0.82
N GLY A 86 -20.16 -1.70 1.27
CA GLY A 86 -18.82 -1.91 0.71
C GLY A 86 -18.12 -3.14 1.28
N GLY A 87 -18.59 -3.66 2.40
CA GLY A 87 -18.09 -4.88 3.02
C GLY A 87 -18.56 -6.15 2.34
N THR A 88 -18.19 -7.30 2.87
CA THR A 88 -18.60 -8.59 2.31
C THR A 88 -20.06 -8.90 2.65
N TRP A 89 -20.40 -8.93 3.90
CA TRP A 89 -21.76 -8.99 4.48
C TRP A 89 -21.62 -8.75 5.98
N SER A 90 -22.72 -8.52 6.66
CA SER A 90 -22.74 -8.11 8.09
C SER A 90 -21.99 -9.08 9.02
N THR A 91 -21.89 -10.36 8.68
CA THR A 91 -21.17 -11.38 9.46
C THR A 91 -19.74 -11.59 8.98
N ALA A 92 -19.32 -10.98 7.88
CA ALA A 92 -17.97 -11.13 7.33
C ALA A 92 -17.03 -9.99 7.72
N GLY A 93 -17.53 -9.00 8.46
CA GLY A 93 -16.77 -7.85 8.92
C GLY A 93 -16.62 -6.74 7.88
N LEU A 94 -16.05 -5.64 8.33
CA LEU A 94 -15.75 -4.47 7.52
C LEU A 94 -14.40 -4.63 6.84
N ARG A 95 -14.18 -3.93 5.74
CA ARG A 95 -12.87 -3.90 5.06
C ARG A 95 -12.69 -2.61 4.28
N THR A 96 -11.47 -2.27 3.99
CA THR A 96 -11.12 -1.26 3.00
C THR A 96 -11.07 -1.88 1.60
N HIS A 97 -11.18 -1.04 0.58
CA HIS A 97 -11.09 -1.43 -0.82
C HIS A 97 -10.01 -0.62 -1.51
N ASP A 98 -9.28 -1.27 -2.40
CA ASP A 98 -8.23 -0.64 -3.19
C ASP A 98 -8.68 -0.44 -4.64
N VAL A 99 -8.51 0.77 -5.15
CA VAL A 99 -8.61 1.08 -6.58
C VAL A 99 -7.20 1.31 -7.11
N ASN A 100 -6.73 0.37 -7.91
CA ASN A 100 -5.39 0.39 -8.49
C ASN A 100 -5.43 0.93 -9.92
N ILE A 101 -4.73 2.02 -10.18
CA ILE A 101 -4.58 2.62 -11.50
C ILE A 101 -3.20 2.23 -12.03
N LEU A 102 -3.17 1.46 -13.12
CA LEU A 102 -1.95 1.02 -13.79
C LEU A 102 -1.74 1.81 -15.07
N PHE A 103 -0.53 2.28 -15.32
CA PHE A 103 -0.20 3.03 -16.52
C PHE A 103 1.28 2.88 -16.89
N GLY A 104 1.59 3.04 -18.18
CA GLY A 104 2.96 2.99 -18.69
C GLY A 104 3.44 4.38 -19.10
N LEU A 105 4.72 4.68 -18.84
CA LEU A 105 5.39 5.90 -19.30
C LEU A 105 6.56 5.54 -20.22
N GLU A 106 6.67 6.21 -21.37
CA GLU A 106 7.75 5.95 -22.34
C GLU A 106 9.09 6.48 -21.84
N ASN A 107 9.06 7.63 -21.15
CA ASN A 107 10.26 8.28 -20.63
C ASN A 107 9.95 9.11 -19.39
N ILE A 108 10.93 9.29 -18.53
CA ILE A 108 10.89 10.19 -17.40
C ILE A 108 11.97 11.26 -17.56
N PRO A 109 11.61 12.53 -17.78
CA PRO A 109 12.55 13.63 -17.82
C PRO A 109 13.26 13.81 -16.48
N GLU A 110 14.52 14.20 -16.50
CA GLU A 110 15.27 14.52 -15.28
C GLU A 110 14.71 15.72 -14.52
N GLU A 111 14.10 16.65 -15.26
CA GLU A 111 13.46 17.86 -14.75
C GLU A 111 11.97 17.87 -15.13
N GLY A 112 11.18 18.50 -14.29
CA GLY A 112 9.74 18.65 -14.44
C GLY A 112 8.99 18.26 -13.18
N GLU A 113 7.88 18.93 -12.95
CA GLU A 113 7.01 18.68 -11.81
C GLU A 113 5.88 17.74 -12.21
N TRP A 114 5.57 16.81 -11.32
CA TRP A 114 4.48 15.88 -11.47
C TRP A 114 3.44 16.09 -10.38
N SER A 115 2.17 15.94 -10.72
CA SER A 115 1.07 15.99 -9.76
C SER A 115 0.01 14.95 -10.11
N LEU A 116 -0.40 14.18 -9.12
CA LEU A 116 -1.64 13.41 -9.19
C LEU A 116 -2.78 14.33 -8.79
N ILE A 117 -3.78 14.42 -9.65
CA ILE A 117 -5.02 15.17 -9.39
C ILE A 117 -6.10 14.17 -9.02
N VAL A 118 -6.78 14.42 -7.92
CA VAL A 118 -7.96 13.66 -7.49
C VAL A 118 -9.06 14.66 -7.20
N ASP A 119 -10.04 14.71 -8.07
CA ASP A 119 -11.23 15.52 -7.90
C ASP A 119 -12.35 14.63 -7.38
N LEU A 120 -12.95 15.04 -6.28
CA LEU A 120 -14.07 14.36 -5.66
C LEU A 120 -15.33 15.19 -5.84
N ALA A 121 -16.40 14.54 -6.25
CA ALA A 121 -17.71 15.17 -6.39
C ALA A 121 -18.35 15.46 -5.03
N ASP A 122 -18.16 14.57 -4.06
CA ASP A 122 -18.56 14.73 -2.65
C ASP A 122 -17.94 13.63 -1.80
N ASN A 123 -18.16 13.69 -0.47
CA ASN A 123 -17.82 12.62 0.46
C ASN A 123 -18.80 12.61 1.65
N SER A 124 -18.69 11.61 2.51
CA SER A 124 -19.55 11.44 3.66
C SER A 124 -19.56 12.68 4.56
N PRO A 125 -20.76 13.25 4.87
CA PRO A 125 -20.88 14.39 5.77
C PRO A 125 -20.69 14.03 7.25
N HIS A 126 -20.94 12.78 7.63
CA HIS A 126 -20.98 12.34 9.03
C HIS A 126 -19.69 11.64 9.48
N LYS A 127 -19.05 10.91 8.57
CA LYS A 127 -17.81 10.18 8.80
C LYS A 127 -16.84 10.48 7.66
N PRO A 128 -16.19 11.66 7.66
CA PRO A 128 -15.27 12.06 6.59
C PRO A 128 -14.14 11.04 6.43
N PRO A 129 -13.85 10.60 5.20
CA PRO A 129 -12.88 9.56 4.96
C PRO A 129 -11.43 10.03 5.14
N LEU A 130 -10.58 9.11 5.58
CA LEU A 130 -9.12 9.21 5.47
C LEU A 130 -8.70 8.53 4.17
N LEU A 131 -8.36 9.33 3.16
CA LEU A 131 -7.90 8.84 1.86
C LEU A 131 -6.39 8.54 1.90
N LYS A 132 -6.01 7.29 1.57
CA LYS A 132 -4.63 6.93 1.29
C LYS A 132 -4.40 6.95 -0.22
N VAL A 133 -3.27 7.53 -0.61
CA VAL A 133 -2.73 7.51 -1.97
C VAL A 133 -1.34 6.90 -1.92
N LEU A 134 -1.15 5.78 -2.59
CA LEU A 134 0.13 5.07 -2.67
C LEU A 134 0.61 5.03 -4.12
N ILE A 135 1.82 5.53 -4.39
CA ILE A 135 2.41 5.57 -5.73
C ILE A 135 3.63 4.65 -5.77
N ASN A 136 3.61 3.65 -6.64
CA ASN A 136 4.68 2.67 -6.87
C ASN A 136 5.21 2.01 -5.58
N ASN A 137 4.37 1.81 -4.56
CA ASN A 137 4.75 1.29 -3.24
C ASN A 137 5.91 2.05 -2.57
N SER A 138 6.13 3.32 -2.93
CA SER A 138 7.28 4.10 -2.45
C SER A 138 6.93 5.51 -1.96
N GLN A 139 5.85 6.12 -2.44
CA GLN A 139 5.32 7.36 -1.89
C GLN A 139 3.92 7.13 -1.38
N GLU A 140 3.72 7.35 -0.10
CA GLU A 140 2.41 7.30 0.56
C GLU A 140 2.03 8.69 1.04
N GLU A 141 0.76 9.06 0.81
CA GLU A 141 0.13 10.27 1.35
C GLU A 141 -1.21 9.88 1.97
N LYS A 142 -1.45 10.30 3.21
CA LYS A 142 -2.72 10.12 3.93
C LYS A 142 -3.38 11.47 4.09
N ILE A 143 -4.60 11.61 3.58
CA ILE A 143 -5.30 12.90 3.49
C ILE A 143 -6.62 12.77 4.23
N GLN A 144 -6.75 13.42 5.38
CA GLN A 144 -8.02 13.52 6.09
C GLN A 144 -8.90 14.51 5.34
N LEU A 145 -10.02 14.04 4.81
CA LEU A 145 -10.99 14.89 4.14
C LEU A 145 -11.86 15.64 5.17
N THR A 146 -12.35 16.80 4.75
CA THR A 146 -13.35 17.54 5.52
C THR A 146 -14.73 16.97 5.32
N SER A 147 -15.67 17.30 6.20
CA SER A 147 -17.07 16.89 6.10
C SER A 147 -17.70 17.26 4.76
N GLY A 148 -18.23 16.27 4.07
CA GLY A 148 -18.90 16.40 2.78
C GLY A 148 -20.23 17.17 2.85
N GLY A 149 -20.97 17.12 1.75
CA GLY A 149 -22.22 17.85 1.58
C GLY A 149 -23.44 17.11 2.11
N SER A 150 -23.76 15.97 1.50
CA SER A 150 -25.01 15.25 1.79
C SER A 150 -24.91 13.76 1.45
N ASP A 151 -25.52 12.90 2.26
CA ASP A 151 -25.69 11.48 1.91
C ASP A 151 -26.54 11.26 0.65
N ALA A 152 -27.36 12.25 0.25
CA ALA A 152 -28.13 12.17 -0.98
C ALA A 152 -27.26 12.20 -2.24
N SER A 153 -26.01 12.69 -2.14
CA SER A 153 -25.07 12.73 -3.25
C SER A 153 -24.72 11.33 -3.76
N ILE A 154 -24.67 10.33 -2.88
CA ILE A 154 -24.38 8.93 -3.25
C ILE A 154 -25.47 8.33 -4.15
N THR A 155 -26.68 8.88 -4.12
CA THR A 155 -27.81 8.49 -4.96
C THR A 155 -28.06 9.45 -6.11
N GLY A 156 -27.13 10.37 -6.38
CA GLY A 156 -27.14 11.27 -7.53
C GLY A 156 -27.74 12.67 -7.28
N ASP A 157 -28.21 12.98 -6.07
CA ASP A 157 -28.62 14.34 -5.73
C ASP A 157 -27.42 15.19 -5.32
N MET A 158 -26.83 15.87 -6.29
CA MET A 158 -25.66 16.72 -6.11
C MET A 158 -25.98 18.14 -5.62
N SER A 159 -27.23 18.44 -5.27
CA SER A 159 -27.67 19.80 -4.91
C SER A 159 -26.97 20.38 -3.68
N GLN A 160 -26.50 19.53 -2.76
CA GLN A 160 -25.77 19.91 -1.55
C GLN A 160 -24.33 19.41 -1.54
N ALA A 161 -23.84 18.83 -2.64
CA ALA A 161 -22.50 18.29 -2.76
C ALA A 161 -21.43 19.36 -2.50
N LYS A 162 -20.29 18.94 -1.95
CA LYS A 162 -19.12 19.78 -1.71
C LYS A 162 -17.92 19.20 -2.45
N PRO A 163 -17.70 19.60 -3.70
CA PRO A 163 -16.56 19.13 -4.46
C PRO A 163 -15.21 19.45 -3.79
N ILE A 164 -14.27 18.55 -3.88
CA ILE A 164 -12.91 18.68 -3.34
C ILE A 164 -11.91 18.48 -4.48
N HIS A 165 -10.95 19.38 -4.58
CA HIS A 165 -9.82 19.29 -5.49
C HIS A 165 -8.56 18.97 -4.70
N LEU A 166 -7.91 17.83 -5.01
CA LEU A 166 -6.63 17.43 -4.42
C LEU A 166 -5.56 17.45 -5.50
N SER A 167 -4.47 18.16 -5.25
CA SER A 167 -3.27 18.15 -6.08
C SER A 167 -2.10 17.62 -5.26
N ILE A 168 -1.69 16.40 -5.55
CA ILE A 168 -0.69 15.65 -4.79
C ILE A 168 0.62 15.67 -5.56
N PRO A 169 1.67 16.35 -5.06
CA PRO A 169 2.97 16.38 -5.71
C PRO A 169 3.59 14.98 -5.72
N VAL A 170 4.06 14.53 -6.88
CA VAL A 170 4.81 13.27 -6.97
C VAL A 170 6.29 13.54 -6.83
N LYS A 171 6.92 12.90 -5.86
CA LYS A 171 8.35 13.09 -5.54
C LYS A 171 9.24 12.60 -6.69
N LYS A 172 10.37 13.26 -6.87
CA LYS A 172 11.36 12.86 -7.88
C LYS A 172 11.83 11.41 -7.64
N GLY A 173 11.86 10.63 -8.73
CA GLY A 173 12.31 9.23 -8.69
C GLY A 173 11.24 8.21 -8.28
N VAL A 174 10.02 8.66 -7.96
CA VAL A 174 8.89 7.75 -7.68
C VAL A 174 8.32 7.15 -8.94
N LEU A 175 8.08 7.98 -9.98
CA LEU A 175 7.67 7.48 -11.30
C LEU A 175 8.88 6.94 -12.06
N ARG A 176 8.62 5.93 -12.90
CA ARG A 176 9.65 5.23 -13.68
C ARG A 176 9.22 5.02 -15.13
N GLU A 177 10.18 4.83 -16.02
CA GLU A 177 9.89 4.36 -17.36
C GLU A 177 9.30 2.94 -17.31
N GLY A 178 8.31 2.67 -18.16
CA GLY A 178 7.53 1.43 -18.12
C GLY A 178 6.36 1.52 -17.15
N GLY A 179 6.05 0.42 -16.45
CA GLY A 179 4.88 0.27 -15.59
C GLY A 179 4.93 1.09 -14.31
N ASN A 180 3.83 1.76 -14.02
CA ASN A 180 3.59 2.51 -12.79
C ASN A 180 2.21 2.15 -12.21
N SER A 181 2.06 2.31 -10.90
CA SER A 181 0.80 2.09 -10.20
C SER A 181 0.47 3.22 -9.24
N ILE A 182 -0.81 3.54 -9.13
CA ILE A 182 -1.37 4.39 -8.07
C ILE A 182 -2.48 3.59 -7.42
N THR A 183 -2.46 3.49 -6.09
CA THR A 183 -3.50 2.85 -5.30
C THR A 183 -4.22 3.89 -4.46
N LEU A 184 -5.53 3.90 -4.52
CA LEU A 184 -6.42 4.76 -3.74
C LEU A 184 -7.24 3.88 -2.80
N SER A 185 -7.23 4.19 -1.50
CA SER A 185 -7.95 3.45 -0.46
C SER A 185 -8.56 4.40 0.55
N VAL A 186 -9.73 4.08 1.07
CA VAL A 186 -10.28 4.77 2.25
C VAL A 186 -9.95 3.94 3.49
N LEU A 187 -9.08 4.45 4.35
CA LEU A 187 -8.61 3.73 5.54
C LEU A 187 -9.55 3.85 6.73
N GLU A 188 -10.18 5.02 6.89
CA GLU A 188 -11.06 5.36 8.00
C GLU A 188 -12.27 6.13 7.49
N GLY A 189 -13.36 6.11 8.23
CA GLY A 189 -14.57 6.83 7.87
C GLY A 189 -15.43 6.08 6.86
N SER A 190 -16.16 6.84 6.05
CA SER A 190 -17.18 6.37 5.11
C SER A 190 -16.79 6.77 3.68
N TRP A 191 -17.70 6.67 2.77
CA TRP A 191 -17.55 6.79 1.32
C TRP A 191 -16.99 8.14 0.82
N LEU A 192 -16.38 8.12 -0.36
CA LEU A 192 -16.13 9.27 -1.22
C LEU A 192 -16.64 9.00 -2.64
N LEU A 193 -16.98 10.07 -3.37
CA LEU A 193 -17.42 10.03 -4.76
C LEU A 193 -16.35 10.65 -5.65
N PHE A 194 -15.88 9.90 -6.63
CA PHE A 194 -14.97 10.41 -7.64
C PHE A 194 -15.72 11.26 -8.67
N ASP A 195 -15.06 12.29 -9.14
CA ASP A 195 -15.38 13.09 -10.31
C ASP A 195 -14.32 12.83 -11.39
N HIS A 196 -13.06 13.07 -11.05
CA HIS A 196 -11.95 12.92 -11.97
C HIS A 196 -10.68 12.47 -11.24
N VAL A 197 -9.88 11.64 -11.90
CA VAL A 197 -8.52 11.34 -11.49
C VAL A 197 -7.58 11.51 -12.66
N GLY A 198 -6.47 12.22 -12.48
CA GLY A 198 -5.54 12.48 -13.58
C GLY A 198 -4.10 12.65 -13.14
N LEU A 199 -3.17 12.31 -14.03
CA LEU A 199 -1.76 12.58 -13.83
C LEU A 199 -1.33 13.75 -14.70
N GLN A 200 -0.72 14.75 -14.11
CA GLN A 200 -0.10 15.89 -14.78
C GLN A 200 1.43 15.77 -14.67
N GLY A 201 2.11 16.16 -15.74
CA GLY A 201 3.57 16.11 -15.78
C GLY A 201 4.12 16.90 -16.96
N PRO A 202 5.42 16.80 -17.24
CA PRO A 202 6.04 17.46 -18.38
C PRO A 202 5.36 17.11 -19.71
N SER A 203 5.05 18.10 -20.54
CA SER A 203 4.27 17.93 -21.78
C SER A 203 4.91 17.02 -22.84
N ARG A 204 6.21 16.72 -22.71
CA ARG A 204 6.97 15.83 -23.58
C ARG A 204 6.88 14.34 -23.22
N VAL A 205 6.24 14.01 -22.09
CA VAL A 205 6.05 12.62 -21.65
C VAL A 205 4.91 11.97 -22.43
N ARG A 206 5.10 10.71 -22.80
CA ARG A 206 4.08 9.93 -23.53
C ARG A 206 3.67 8.70 -22.72
N LEU A 207 2.41 8.33 -22.88
CA LEU A 207 1.90 7.07 -22.37
C LEU A 207 2.38 5.91 -23.26
N VAL A 208 2.72 4.83 -22.62
CA VAL A 208 2.84 3.51 -23.26
C VAL A 208 1.53 2.78 -23.04
N ASN A 209 0.75 2.61 -24.11
CA ASN A 209 -0.49 1.85 -24.03
C ASN A 209 -0.15 0.35 -23.91
N PRO A 210 -0.63 -0.34 -22.87
CA PRO A 210 -0.41 -1.78 -22.71
C PRO A 210 -1.25 -2.53 -23.76
N GLU A 211 -0.64 -3.53 -24.39
CA GLU A 211 -1.29 -4.35 -25.42
C GLU A 211 -1.53 -5.76 -24.90
N LYS A 212 -0.48 -6.60 -24.90
CA LYS A 212 -0.59 -8.03 -24.59
C LYS A 212 -0.15 -8.38 -23.19
N ALA A 213 0.74 -7.58 -22.60
CA ALA A 213 1.24 -7.76 -21.25
C ALA A 213 1.56 -6.40 -20.61
N PHE A 214 1.52 -6.36 -19.28
CA PHE A 214 1.88 -5.18 -18.49
C PHE A 214 2.85 -5.61 -17.38
N VAL A 215 4.02 -4.95 -17.28
CA VAL A 215 5.00 -5.18 -16.22
C VAL A 215 4.71 -4.25 -15.07
N ARG A 216 4.39 -4.78 -13.90
CA ARG A 216 4.07 -4.02 -12.68
C ARG A 216 5.31 -3.57 -11.95
N SER A 217 6.28 -4.50 -11.77
CA SER A 217 7.54 -4.21 -11.11
C SER A 217 8.65 -5.12 -11.61
N VAL A 218 9.91 -4.66 -11.46
CA VAL A 218 11.11 -5.45 -11.69
C VAL A 218 12.11 -5.11 -10.60
N GLU A 219 12.46 -6.10 -9.77
CA GLU A 219 13.30 -5.90 -8.59
C GLU A 219 14.29 -7.06 -8.43
N ALA A 220 15.50 -6.78 -7.91
CA ALA A 220 16.40 -7.85 -7.52
C ALA A 220 15.91 -8.48 -6.20
N ALA A 221 15.87 -9.82 -6.16
CA ALA A 221 15.52 -10.53 -4.94
C ALA A 221 16.56 -10.27 -3.83
N ASP A 222 16.12 -10.32 -2.60
CA ASP A 222 16.94 -10.22 -1.39
C ASP A 222 17.50 -11.59 -0.94
N TYR A 223 17.57 -12.55 -1.88
CA TYR A 223 18.07 -13.91 -1.67
C TYR A 223 18.76 -14.46 -2.92
N GLU A 224 19.54 -15.52 -2.72
CA GLU A 224 20.11 -16.35 -3.78
C GLU A 224 19.51 -17.74 -3.76
N VAL A 225 19.43 -18.37 -4.94
CA VAL A 225 19.01 -19.75 -5.12
C VAL A 225 20.23 -20.58 -5.59
N ALA A 226 20.47 -21.70 -4.92
CA ALA A 226 21.49 -22.64 -5.34
C ALA A 226 21.03 -23.41 -6.60
N THR A 227 21.86 -23.42 -7.64
CA THR A 227 21.63 -24.17 -8.87
C THR A 227 22.87 -25.00 -9.23
N ASP A 228 22.75 -25.95 -10.13
CA ASP A 228 23.85 -26.76 -10.60
C ASP A 228 24.99 -25.90 -11.22
N SER A 229 24.66 -24.73 -11.74
CA SER A 229 25.59 -23.76 -12.33
C SER A 229 26.11 -22.70 -11.35
N GLY A 230 25.92 -22.89 -10.05
CA GLY A 230 26.25 -21.95 -8.98
C GLY A 230 25.05 -21.12 -8.52
N ASN A 231 25.28 -20.26 -7.54
CA ASN A 231 24.23 -19.44 -6.98
C ASN A 231 23.71 -18.41 -7.99
N LYS A 232 22.40 -18.15 -7.94
CA LYS A 232 21.72 -17.13 -8.75
C LYS A 232 20.93 -16.21 -7.82
N GLN A 233 21.01 -14.91 -8.03
CA GLN A 233 20.10 -13.94 -7.44
C GLN A 233 18.92 -13.73 -8.42
N PRO A 234 17.68 -14.04 -8.08
CA PRO A 234 16.56 -13.81 -9.00
C PRO A 234 16.33 -12.31 -9.29
N LEU A 235 15.97 -11.99 -10.52
CA LEU A 235 15.25 -10.78 -10.88
C LEU A 235 13.77 -11.12 -10.81
N LEU A 236 13.06 -10.50 -9.89
CA LEU A 236 11.62 -10.67 -9.72
C LEU A 236 10.90 -9.79 -10.74
N VAL A 237 10.21 -10.42 -11.69
CA VAL A 237 9.43 -9.72 -12.72
C VAL A 237 7.96 -9.98 -12.49
N ASP A 238 7.25 -8.97 -11.99
CA ASP A 238 5.81 -9.01 -11.81
C ASP A 238 5.14 -8.55 -13.10
N VAL A 239 4.53 -9.48 -13.82
CA VAL A 239 3.94 -9.24 -15.13
C VAL A 239 2.53 -9.78 -15.21
N GLU A 240 1.64 -8.98 -15.78
CA GLU A 240 0.24 -9.32 -16.00
C GLU A 240 -0.01 -9.62 -17.47
N HIS A 241 -0.60 -10.79 -17.76
CA HIS A 241 -1.09 -11.15 -19.07
C HIS A 241 -2.38 -10.37 -19.37
N LEU A 242 -2.46 -9.80 -20.56
CA LEU A 242 -3.63 -9.03 -20.99
C LEU A 242 -4.36 -9.67 -22.17
N GLU A 243 -3.61 -10.20 -23.17
CA GLU A 243 -4.20 -10.73 -24.39
C GLU A 243 -3.22 -11.63 -25.16
N GLY A 244 -3.77 -12.69 -25.79
CA GLY A 244 -3.02 -13.57 -26.65
C GLY A 244 -2.01 -14.44 -25.91
N GLN A 245 -0.94 -14.84 -26.58
CA GLN A 245 0.18 -15.61 -26.01
C GLN A 245 1.51 -14.96 -26.37
N PRO A 246 1.84 -13.81 -25.78
CA PRO A 246 3.06 -13.12 -26.13
C PRO A 246 4.30 -13.85 -25.60
N ALA A 247 5.37 -13.89 -26.42
CA ALA A 247 6.69 -14.33 -25.99
C ALA A 247 7.35 -13.23 -25.14
N LEU A 248 7.49 -13.47 -23.83
CA LEU A 248 8.19 -12.60 -22.91
C LEU A 248 9.69 -12.94 -22.94
N ALA A 249 10.53 -11.94 -23.06
CA ALA A 249 11.98 -12.04 -22.95
C ALA A 249 12.51 -11.06 -21.92
N VAL A 250 13.52 -11.49 -21.14
CA VAL A 250 14.22 -10.65 -20.15
C VAL A 250 15.69 -10.62 -20.48
N GLU A 251 16.21 -9.41 -20.66
CA GLU A 251 17.63 -9.16 -20.90
C GLU A 251 18.29 -8.55 -19.66
N LEU A 252 19.54 -8.93 -19.40
CA LEU A 252 20.41 -8.35 -18.39
C LEU A 252 21.71 -7.92 -19.04
N ASP A 253 22.09 -6.65 -18.91
CA ASP A 253 23.29 -6.06 -19.50
C ASP A 253 23.40 -6.35 -21.02
N GLY A 254 22.27 -6.29 -21.74
CA GLY A 254 22.17 -6.53 -23.17
C GLY A 254 22.21 -7.99 -23.61
N LYS A 255 22.09 -8.93 -22.68
CA LYS A 255 22.03 -10.36 -22.99
C LYS A 255 20.72 -10.96 -22.48
N GLU A 256 20.03 -11.69 -23.36
CA GLU A 256 18.85 -12.46 -22.95
C GLU A 256 19.24 -13.53 -21.93
N ILE A 257 18.59 -13.52 -20.77
CA ILE A 257 18.82 -14.47 -19.68
C ILE A 257 17.59 -15.34 -19.40
N PHE A 258 16.42 -14.98 -19.95
CA PHE A 258 15.18 -15.72 -19.74
C PHE A 258 14.20 -15.43 -20.87
N SER A 259 13.43 -16.44 -21.28
CA SER A 259 12.27 -16.28 -22.13
C SER A 259 11.18 -17.31 -21.80
N THR A 260 9.91 -16.91 -21.96
CA THR A 260 8.75 -17.77 -21.78
C THR A 260 7.58 -17.25 -22.61
N VAL A 261 6.54 -18.04 -22.77
CA VAL A 261 5.27 -17.62 -23.37
C VAL A 261 4.28 -17.38 -22.25
N LEU A 262 3.66 -16.21 -22.23
CA LEU A 262 2.61 -15.88 -21.25
C LEU A 262 1.26 -16.41 -21.71
N ASP A 263 0.48 -16.89 -20.76
CA ASP A 263 -0.92 -17.29 -20.92
C ASP A 263 -1.75 -16.54 -19.88
N THR A 264 -2.98 -16.95 -19.64
CA THR A 264 -3.93 -16.28 -18.76
C THR A 264 -3.47 -16.36 -17.30
N ALA A 265 -2.76 -15.40 -16.81
CA ALA A 265 -2.43 -15.21 -15.38
C ALA A 265 -1.66 -13.91 -15.13
N ARG A 266 -1.52 -13.58 -13.84
CA ARG A 266 -0.45 -12.71 -13.34
C ARG A 266 0.71 -13.60 -12.92
N TYR A 267 1.90 -13.23 -13.33
CA TYR A 267 3.13 -13.97 -13.06
C TYR A 267 4.07 -13.16 -12.19
N CYS A 268 4.62 -13.77 -11.17
CA CYS A 268 5.81 -13.30 -10.48
C CYS A 268 6.96 -14.22 -10.88
N LEU A 269 7.73 -13.84 -11.91
CA LEU A 269 8.79 -14.65 -12.49
C LEU A 269 10.09 -14.45 -11.72
N GLU A 270 10.73 -15.52 -11.29
CA GLU A 270 12.08 -15.53 -10.74
C GLU A 270 13.12 -15.75 -11.86
N VAL A 271 13.57 -14.67 -12.48
CA VAL A 271 14.53 -14.74 -13.59
C VAL A 271 15.96 -14.83 -13.05
N PRO A 272 16.73 -15.92 -13.32
CA PRO A 272 17.98 -16.18 -12.64
C PRO A 272 19.12 -15.29 -13.15
N MET A 273 19.55 -14.32 -12.36
CA MET A 273 20.79 -13.57 -12.60
C MET A 273 21.98 -14.30 -11.94
N PRO A 274 23.21 -14.29 -12.53
CA PRO A 274 24.40 -14.79 -11.85
C PRO A 274 24.63 -14.07 -10.52
N ALA A 275 24.90 -14.79 -9.42
CA ALA A 275 25.27 -14.17 -8.16
C ALA A 275 26.58 -13.36 -8.29
N VAL A 276 26.74 -12.35 -7.43
CA VAL A 276 27.87 -11.43 -7.46
C VAL A 276 28.60 -11.45 -6.12
N ALA A 277 29.92 -11.26 -6.15
CA ALA A 277 30.76 -11.23 -4.95
C ALA A 277 30.75 -9.87 -4.23
N SER A 278 30.32 -8.79 -4.92
CA SER A 278 30.20 -7.44 -4.37
C SER A 278 29.05 -6.71 -5.08
N SER A 279 28.57 -5.61 -4.47
CA SER A 279 27.50 -4.80 -5.07
C SER A 279 27.89 -4.29 -6.46
N GLN A 280 26.98 -4.43 -7.42
CA GLN A 280 27.10 -3.87 -8.78
C GLN A 280 25.72 -3.50 -9.33
N ILE A 281 25.70 -2.52 -10.24
CA ILE A 281 24.50 -2.12 -10.96
C ILE A 281 24.47 -2.84 -12.30
N SER A 282 23.34 -3.47 -12.61
CA SER A 282 23.06 -4.05 -13.94
C SER A 282 21.86 -3.37 -14.56
N THR A 283 21.81 -3.35 -15.89
CA THR A 283 20.66 -2.89 -16.67
C THR A 283 19.76 -4.07 -17.03
N PHE A 284 18.46 -3.87 -17.05
CA PHE A 284 17.52 -4.87 -17.53
C PHE A 284 16.59 -4.30 -18.58
N GLU A 285 16.09 -5.17 -19.46
CA GLU A 285 14.97 -4.92 -20.35
C GLU A 285 14.00 -6.10 -20.31
N VAL A 286 12.70 -5.79 -20.27
CA VAL A 286 11.61 -6.78 -20.38
C VAL A 286 10.84 -6.48 -21.66
N ARG A 287 10.69 -7.48 -22.52
CA ARG A 287 10.05 -7.36 -23.84
C ARG A 287 8.94 -8.40 -24.00
N ALA A 288 7.88 -8.04 -24.73
CA ALA A 288 6.86 -8.98 -25.19
C ALA A 288 6.76 -8.91 -26.72
N ASP A 289 6.89 -10.06 -27.41
CA ASP A 289 6.96 -10.14 -28.89
C ASP A 289 7.98 -9.13 -29.49
N GLY A 290 9.12 -8.94 -28.83
CA GLY A 290 10.16 -7.98 -29.20
C GLY A 290 9.87 -6.52 -28.84
N LYS A 291 8.66 -6.15 -28.44
CA LYS A 291 8.31 -4.81 -27.98
C LYS A 291 8.77 -4.59 -26.53
N LEU A 292 9.49 -3.48 -26.30
CA LEU A 292 9.93 -3.10 -24.96
C LEU A 292 8.72 -2.76 -24.07
N LEU A 293 8.61 -3.43 -22.92
CA LEU A 293 7.61 -3.16 -21.89
C LEU A 293 8.19 -2.33 -20.75
N GLN A 294 9.38 -2.70 -20.28
CA GLN A 294 10.06 -2.00 -19.21
C GLN A 294 11.57 -2.13 -19.32
N LYS A 295 12.29 -1.09 -18.92
CA LYS A 295 13.75 -1.09 -18.77
C LYS A 295 14.12 -0.35 -17.48
N GLY A 296 15.29 -0.67 -16.95
CA GLY A 296 15.76 -0.02 -15.74
C GLY A 296 17.12 -0.52 -15.29
N LYS A 297 17.44 -0.21 -14.04
CA LYS A 297 18.65 -0.66 -13.37
C LYS A 297 18.28 -1.38 -12.09
N VAL A 298 19.03 -2.42 -11.77
CA VAL A 298 18.91 -3.14 -10.49
C VAL A 298 20.29 -3.20 -9.83
N GLU A 299 20.31 -3.02 -8.52
CA GLU A 299 21.49 -3.30 -7.71
C GLU A 299 21.50 -4.79 -7.38
N ARG A 300 22.58 -5.49 -7.78
CA ARG A 300 22.87 -6.85 -7.38
C ARG A 300 23.94 -6.83 -6.29
N LYS A 301 23.78 -7.61 -5.26
CA LYS A 301 24.74 -7.75 -4.14
C LYS A 301 24.66 -9.15 -3.56
N PRO A 302 25.69 -9.62 -2.85
CA PRO A 302 25.63 -10.91 -2.17
C PRO A 302 24.42 -11.01 -1.27
N GLN A 303 23.67 -12.09 -1.37
CA GLN A 303 22.45 -12.34 -0.61
C GLN A 303 22.53 -13.70 0.10
N PRO A 304 21.76 -13.89 1.18
CA PRO A 304 21.64 -15.20 1.81
C PRO A 304 20.97 -16.21 0.86
N LEU A 305 21.36 -17.47 1.01
CA LEU A 305 20.70 -18.54 0.27
C LEU A 305 19.24 -18.67 0.70
N GLN A 306 18.37 -18.85 -0.28
CA GLN A 306 16.96 -19.16 -0.11
C GLN A 306 16.78 -20.46 0.68
N THR A 307 15.91 -20.45 1.66
CA THR A 307 15.43 -21.63 2.34
C THR A 307 13.97 -21.89 1.99
N PHE A 308 13.48 -23.11 2.14
CA PHE A 308 12.07 -23.43 1.91
C PHE A 308 11.12 -22.60 2.78
N ALA A 309 11.58 -22.14 3.94
CA ALA A 309 10.81 -21.28 4.82
C ALA A 309 10.45 -19.91 4.17
N ARG A 310 11.27 -19.40 3.26
CA ARG A 310 10.99 -18.12 2.57
C ARG A 310 9.85 -18.18 1.56
N TYR A 311 9.47 -19.38 1.09
CA TYR A 311 8.29 -19.55 0.25
C TYR A 311 6.97 -19.50 1.04
N VAL A 312 7.06 -19.47 2.36
CA VAL A 312 5.88 -19.39 3.22
C VAL A 312 5.58 -17.93 3.51
N ASP A 313 4.50 -17.41 2.92
CA ASP A 313 3.93 -16.13 3.31
C ASP A 313 2.79 -16.40 4.31
N THR A 314 3.00 -16.01 5.57
CA THR A 314 2.02 -16.23 6.64
C THR A 314 0.77 -15.37 6.49
N ARG A 315 0.75 -14.41 5.56
CA ARG A 315 -0.42 -13.57 5.24
C ARG A 315 -1.36 -14.22 4.23
N ILE A 316 -0.94 -15.27 3.51
CA ILE A 316 -1.82 -15.98 2.56
C ILE A 316 -3.01 -16.55 3.33
N GLY A 317 -4.21 -16.20 2.87
CA GLY A 317 -5.48 -16.64 3.47
C GLY A 317 -5.99 -15.76 4.60
N THR A 318 -5.31 -14.67 4.98
CA THR A 318 -5.80 -13.74 6.01
C THR A 318 -6.90 -12.83 5.48
N ALA A 319 -6.89 -12.51 4.19
CA ALA A 319 -7.97 -11.74 3.56
C ALA A 319 -9.24 -12.58 3.47
N HIS A 320 -10.38 -12.04 3.92
CA HIS A 320 -11.68 -12.70 3.97
C HIS A 320 -11.69 -14.03 4.75
N SER A 321 -10.63 -14.35 5.41
CA SER A 321 -10.60 -15.46 6.35
C SER A 321 -11.45 -15.08 7.54
N ARG A 322 -12.51 -15.83 7.78
CA ARG A 322 -13.42 -15.50 8.87
C ARG A 322 -12.79 -15.72 10.24
N TRP A 323 -11.77 -16.55 10.32
CA TRP A 323 -11.15 -16.92 11.58
C TRP A 323 -9.92 -17.81 11.38
N MET A 324 -9.11 -17.92 12.39
CA MET A 324 -8.01 -18.88 12.54
C MET A 324 -6.74 -18.61 11.74
N ILE A 325 -6.71 -17.64 10.84
CA ILE A 325 -5.50 -17.32 10.07
C ILE A 325 -5.06 -15.90 10.39
N ALA A 326 -3.92 -15.80 11.03
CA ALA A 326 -3.28 -14.52 11.36
C ALA A 326 -1.77 -14.62 11.14
N PRO A 327 -1.10 -13.55 10.72
CA PRO A 327 0.31 -13.54 10.42
C PRO A 327 1.12 -13.40 11.70
N GLY A 328 1.47 -14.48 12.31
CA GLY A 328 2.20 -14.44 13.59
C GLY A 328 3.19 -15.57 13.75
N PRO A 329 4.08 -15.46 14.73
CA PRO A 329 5.08 -16.47 15.03
C PRO A 329 4.47 -17.67 15.75
N TRP A 330 3.75 -18.51 15.03
CA TRP A 330 3.11 -19.70 15.58
C TRP A 330 4.01 -20.93 15.44
N MET A 331 4.23 -21.61 16.53
CA MET A 331 4.94 -22.88 16.49
C MET A 331 3.97 -24.04 16.21
N PRO A 332 4.38 -25.07 15.46
CA PRO A 332 3.58 -26.27 15.31
C PRO A 332 3.18 -26.84 16.68
N PHE A 333 1.90 -27.11 16.87
CA PHE A 333 1.32 -27.58 18.14
C PHE A 333 1.55 -26.63 19.32
N GLY A 334 1.83 -25.35 19.04
CA GLY A 334 2.01 -24.32 20.06
C GLY A 334 0.69 -23.95 20.73
N MET A 335 0.75 -23.63 22.01
CA MET A 335 -0.38 -23.07 22.78
C MET A 335 -0.50 -21.56 22.56
N VAL A 336 0.58 -20.90 22.18
CA VAL A 336 0.62 -19.46 21.91
C VAL A 336 0.55 -19.21 20.41
N LYS A 337 -0.43 -18.43 20.00
CA LYS A 337 -0.65 -17.97 18.61
C LYS A 337 -0.66 -16.44 18.62
N LEU A 338 0.52 -15.86 18.85
CA LEU A 338 0.70 -14.42 18.98
C LEU A 338 0.53 -13.72 17.62
N SER A 339 -0.29 -12.68 17.57
CA SER A 339 -0.55 -11.91 16.33
C SER A 339 -1.11 -10.53 16.65
N PRO A 340 -1.06 -9.56 15.72
CA PRO A 340 -1.77 -8.30 15.86
C PRO A 340 -3.29 -8.47 15.68
N ASP A 341 -4.06 -7.65 16.40
CA ASP A 341 -5.50 -7.56 16.33
C ASP A 341 -5.91 -6.25 15.68
N ASN A 342 -6.21 -6.32 14.39
CA ASN A 342 -6.69 -5.16 13.63
C ASN A 342 -8.19 -4.95 13.82
N GLN A 343 -8.98 -6.01 13.83
CA GLN A 343 -10.40 -5.99 14.09
C GLN A 343 -10.71 -6.59 15.46
N ASN A 344 -11.44 -5.85 16.29
CA ASN A 344 -11.64 -6.17 17.68
C ASN A 344 -13.05 -6.68 18.00
N ALA A 345 -13.95 -6.67 17.04
CA ALA A 345 -15.34 -7.06 17.26
C ALA A 345 -15.88 -7.95 16.13
N GLY A 346 -16.90 -8.72 16.46
CA GLY A 346 -17.60 -9.59 15.51
C GLY A 346 -16.85 -10.88 15.17
N TRP A 347 -17.37 -11.61 14.21
CA TRP A 347 -16.90 -12.92 13.80
C TRP A 347 -15.49 -12.95 13.19
N GLN A 348 -14.92 -11.79 12.93
CA GLN A 348 -13.60 -11.65 12.31
C GLN A 348 -12.60 -10.97 13.22
N ALA A 349 -12.91 -10.92 14.50
CA ALA A 349 -11.97 -10.42 15.47
C ALA A 349 -10.58 -11.09 15.32
N GLY A 350 -9.53 -10.28 15.32
CA GLY A 350 -8.16 -10.67 15.06
C GLY A 350 -7.52 -9.90 13.92
N TYR A 351 -6.68 -10.56 13.15
CA TYR A 351 -5.99 -9.91 12.03
C TYR A 351 -6.90 -9.75 10.81
N GLN A 352 -6.94 -8.52 10.32
CA GLN A 352 -7.58 -8.17 9.05
C GLN A 352 -6.60 -7.32 8.21
N PRO A 353 -6.16 -7.81 7.04
CA PRO A 353 -5.07 -7.16 6.29
C PRO A 353 -5.46 -5.80 5.72
N THR A 354 -6.75 -5.50 5.60
CA THR A 354 -7.25 -4.24 5.03
C THR A 354 -7.29 -3.09 6.03
N PHE A 355 -7.20 -3.35 7.35
CA PHE A 355 -7.11 -2.31 8.36
C PHE A 355 -5.66 -1.91 8.61
N GLU A 356 -5.42 -0.62 8.71
CA GLU A 356 -4.11 -0.05 9.02
C GLU A 356 -4.03 0.50 10.44
N SER A 357 -4.67 -0.19 11.38
CA SER A 357 -4.52 0.06 12.82
C SER A 357 -4.52 -1.25 13.61
N VAL A 358 -3.95 -1.23 14.81
CA VAL A 358 -3.86 -2.38 15.72
C VAL A 358 -4.37 -1.97 17.09
N GLY A 359 -5.28 -2.76 17.65
CA GLY A 359 -5.80 -2.57 19.01
C GLY A 359 -4.91 -3.19 20.06
N CYS A 360 -4.37 -4.38 19.81
CA CYS A 360 -3.39 -5.03 20.67
C CYS A 360 -2.69 -6.19 19.94
N PHE A 361 -1.78 -6.87 20.67
CA PHE A 361 -1.17 -8.14 20.26
C PHE A 361 -1.63 -9.20 21.23
N SER A 362 -2.60 -10.04 20.83
CA SER A 362 -3.11 -11.10 21.70
C SER A 362 -2.41 -12.43 21.50
N HIS A 363 -2.56 -13.34 22.47
CA HIS A 363 -1.78 -14.58 22.52
C HIS A 363 -2.50 -15.80 21.96
N ILE A 364 -3.81 -15.70 21.70
CA ILE A 364 -4.62 -16.79 21.18
C ILE A 364 -5.41 -16.30 19.97
N HIS A 365 -5.16 -16.94 18.83
CA HIS A 365 -5.90 -16.74 17.60
C HIS A 365 -6.39 -18.10 17.11
N GLU A 366 -7.64 -18.36 17.34
CA GLU A 366 -8.35 -19.58 16.93
C GLU A 366 -9.63 -19.19 16.21
N TRP A 367 -10.75 -19.59 16.77
CA TRP A 367 -12.08 -19.17 16.33
C TRP A 367 -12.35 -17.70 16.62
N THR A 368 -11.71 -17.18 17.64
CA THR A 368 -11.72 -15.78 18.07
C THR A 368 -10.37 -15.42 18.70
N MET A 369 -10.21 -14.18 19.13
CA MET A 369 -9.06 -13.77 19.95
C MET A 369 -9.22 -14.19 21.39
N GLY A 370 -8.12 -14.31 22.11
CA GLY A 370 -8.13 -14.62 23.53
C GLY A 370 -6.77 -14.48 24.20
N GLY A 371 -6.75 -14.80 25.48
CA GLY A 371 -5.56 -14.67 26.32
C GLY A 371 -5.28 -13.23 26.73
N LEU A 372 -4.02 -12.87 26.86
CA LEU A 372 -3.60 -11.52 27.20
C LEU A 372 -3.41 -10.67 25.94
N GLY A 373 -4.05 -9.50 25.89
CA GLY A 373 -3.76 -8.46 24.92
C GLY A 373 -2.67 -7.54 25.44
N MET A 374 -1.61 -7.36 24.66
CA MET A 374 -0.50 -6.48 25.01
C MET A 374 -0.47 -5.31 24.05
N MET A 375 -0.43 -4.08 24.58
CA MET A 375 -0.32 -2.87 23.74
C MET A 375 0.72 -1.90 24.29
N PRO A 376 1.81 -1.65 23.57
CA PRO A 376 2.77 -0.62 23.96
C PRO A 376 2.21 0.77 23.60
N THR A 377 2.25 1.69 24.55
CA THR A 377 1.76 3.06 24.38
C THR A 377 2.67 4.08 25.05
N ASN A 378 2.51 5.34 24.69
CA ASN A 378 3.08 6.50 25.39
C ASN A 378 2.04 7.64 25.45
N GLY A 379 2.40 8.80 25.98
CA GLY A 379 1.48 9.94 26.08
C GLY A 379 0.33 9.73 27.09
N PRO A 380 -0.85 10.32 26.89
CA PRO A 380 -2.01 10.18 27.79
C PRO A 380 -2.47 8.71 27.89
N LEU A 381 -2.85 8.31 29.09
CA LEU A 381 -3.38 6.96 29.32
C LEU A 381 -4.81 6.86 28.77
N GLN A 382 -5.03 5.89 27.90
CA GLN A 382 -6.34 5.43 27.44
C GLN A 382 -6.59 4.04 28.01
N THR A 383 -7.84 3.71 28.30
CA THR A 383 -8.22 2.43 28.93
C THR A 383 -9.24 1.62 28.11
N ILE A 384 -9.62 2.11 26.94
CA ILE A 384 -10.46 1.39 25.98
C ILE A 384 -9.70 1.18 24.69
N VAL A 385 -9.96 0.08 23.99
CA VAL A 385 -9.23 -0.27 22.78
C VAL A 385 -9.48 0.73 21.64
N GLY A 386 -10.67 1.27 21.54
CA GLY A 386 -11.13 2.08 20.42
C GLY A 386 -11.67 1.24 19.25
N ASP A 387 -12.26 1.93 18.29
CA ASP A 387 -12.91 1.33 17.13
C ASP A 387 -11.93 1.27 15.94
N GLU A 388 -11.96 0.20 15.17
CA GLU A 388 -11.13 0.05 13.96
C GLU A 388 -11.51 1.04 12.85
N THR A 389 -12.72 1.59 12.88
CA THR A 389 -13.18 2.62 11.95
C THR A 389 -12.95 4.04 12.46
N ASP A 390 -12.53 4.18 13.72
CA ASP A 390 -12.16 5.42 14.39
C ASP A 390 -11.01 5.16 15.39
N PRO A 391 -9.76 5.04 14.92
CA PRO A 391 -8.62 4.73 15.77
C PRO A 391 -8.35 5.73 16.91
N ASP A 392 -8.84 6.97 16.80
CA ASP A 392 -8.66 7.99 17.84
C ASP A 392 -9.60 7.79 19.06
N SER A 393 -10.52 6.85 18.98
CA SER A 393 -11.50 6.60 20.05
C SER A 393 -10.94 5.83 21.26
N GLY A 394 -9.67 5.36 21.23
CA GLY A 394 -9.07 4.60 22.32
C GLY A 394 -7.53 4.55 22.26
N TYR A 395 -6.95 3.47 22.85
CA TYR A 395 -5.49 3.24 22.84
C TYR A 395 -4.97 2.55 21.57
N ARG A 396 -5.83 2.24 20.60
CA ARG A 396 -5.46 1.71 19.28
C ARG A 396 -4.40 2.60 18.63
N SER A 397 -3.53 2.04 17.84
CA SER A 397 -2.57 2.78 17.01
C SER A 397 -2.74 2.47 15.53
N ARG A 398 -2.66 3.49 14.70
CA ARG A 398 -2.40 3.32 13.28
C ARG A 398 -1.02 2.67 13.09
N ILE A 399 -0.86 1.98 11.97
CA ILE A 399 0.38 1.30 11.60
C ILE A 399 0.88 1.77 10.24
N ASP A 400 2.18 1.67 10.04
CA ASP A 400 2.76 1.80 8.70
C ASP A 400 2.85 0.41 8.05
N LYS A 401 1.93 0.12 7.13
CA LYS A 401 1.87 -1.14 6.39
C LYS A 401 3.14 -1.44 5.58
N LEU A 402 3.91 -0.42 5.19
CA LEU A 402 5.18 -0.62 4.49
C LEU A 402 6.27 -1.19 5.39
N THR A 403 6.11 -1.09 6.72
CA THR A 403 7.02 -1.68 7.71
C THR A 403 6.59 -3.04 8.20
N GLU A 404 5.40 -3.51 7.78
CA GLU A 404 4.87 -4.81 8.20
C GLU A 404 5.66 -5.96 7.58
N GLU A 405 6.29 -6.75 8.42
CA GLU A 405 6.98 -7.97 8.03
C GLU A 405 6.39 -9.17 8.79
N ALA A 406 6.08 -10.23 8.05
CA ALA A 406 5.49 -11.45 8.63
C ALA A 406 6.14 -12.71 8.03
N PRO A 407 7.48 -12.86 8.13
CA PRO A 407 8.12 -14.11 7.75
C PRO A 407 7.77 -15.22 8.75
N LEU A 408 8.05 -16.46 8.39
CA LEU A 408 7.82 -17.60 9.27
C LEU A 408 8.53 -17.43 10.63
N GLY A 409 7.77 -17.48 11.72
CA GLY A 409 8.30 -17.39 13.09
C GLY A 409 8.58 -15.98 13.61
N TYR A 410 8.21 -14.95 12.87
CA TYR A 410 8.44 -13.57 13.28
C TYR A 410 7.35 -12.64 12.72
N TYR A 411 7.04 -11.58 13.45
CA TYR A 411 6.20 -10.48 12.97
C TYR A 411 6.79 -9.14 13.44
N LYS A 412 6.66 -8.11 12.61
CA LYS A 412 7.08 -6.75 12.95
C LYS A 412 6.16 -5.71 12.28
N VAL A 413 5.92 -4.61 12.99
CA VAL A 413 5.23 -3.42 12.44
C VAL A 413 5.58 -2.17 13.25
N ASP A 414 5.53 -0.99 12.62
CA ASP A 414 5.67 0.30 13.30
C ASP A 414 4.29 0.90 13.62
N LEU A 415 4.06 1.20 14.92
CA LEU A 415 2.88 1.86 15.46
C LEU A 415 3.07 3.38 15.35
N THR A 416 2.40 4.00 14.38
CA THR A 416 2.71 5.39 13.98
C THR A 416 2.26 6.44 14.98
N ASP A 417 1.12 6.23 15.67
CA ASP A 417 0.61 7.20 16.64
C ASP A 417 1.50 7.32 17.87
N TYR A 418 2.23 6.26 18.20
CA TYR A 418 3.15 6.20 19.33
C TYR A 418 4.63 6.28 18.94
N GLY A 419 4.97 6.10 17.65
CA GLY A 419 6.35 5.99 17.18
C GLY A 419 7.07 4.76 17.75
N ILE A 420 6.36 3.65 17.95
CA ILE A 420 6.86 2.44 18.60
C ILE A 420 6.99 1.33 17.55
N ARG A 421 8.14 0.65 17.51
CA ARG A 421 8.28 -0.60 16.77
C ARG A 421 7.90 -1.78 17.63
N ALA A 422 6.96 -2.59 17.15
CA ALA A 422 6.56 -3.85 17.77
C ALA A 422 7.12 -5.04 16.97
N GLU A 423 7.75 -5.99 17.70
CA GLU A 423 8.33 -7.21 17.14
C GLU A 423 7.88 -8.41 17.99
N LEU A 424 7.44 -9.46 17.30
CA LEU A 424 6.86 -10.64 17.95
C LEU A 424 7.60 -11.91 17.53
N THR A 425 7.81 -12.81 18.47
CA THR A 425 8.17 -14.22 18.22
C THR A 425 7.57 -15.11 19.30
N ALA A 426 7.56 -16.42 19.12
CA ALA A 426 6.96 -17.34 20.07
C ALA A 426 7.72 -18.66 20.16
N THR A 427 7.59 -19.31 21.30
CA THR A 427 7.88 -20.74 21.49
C THR A 427 6.55 -21.51 21.60
N THR A 428 6.60 -22.79 21.87
CA THR A 428 5.41 -23.62 22.05
C THR A 428 4.45 -23.10 23.14
N HIS A 429 5.00 -22.47 24.19
CA HIS A 429 4.21 -22.07 25.37
C HIS A 429 4.34 -20.58 25.72
N CYS A 430 5.23 -19.83 25.07
CA CYS A 430 5.51 -18.44 25.43
C CYS A 430 5.44 -17.52 24.24
N GLY A 431 4.72 -16.42 24.36
CA GLY A 431 4.86 -15.27 23.49
C GLY A 431 6.04 -14.40 23.91
N PHE A 432 6.82 -13.92 22.97
CA PHE A 432 7.92 -13.01 23.22
C PHE A 432 7.72 -11.75 22.38
N GLN A 433 7.65 -10.60 23.05
CA GLN A 433 7.35 -9.32 22.43
C GLN A 433 8.44 -8.32 22.77
N ARG A 434 8.95 -7.63 21.75
CA ARG A 434 9.94 -6.56 21.90
C ARG A 434 9.36 -5.26 21.37
N TYR A 435 9.39 -4.22 22.21
CA TYR A 435 8.91 -2.90 21.87
C TYR A 435 10.05 -1.90 21.95
N THR A 436 10.28 -1.21 20.85
CA THR A 436 11.28 -0.12 20.78
C THR A 436 10.55 1.21 20.83
N PHE A 437 10.68 1.90 21.98
CA PHE A 437 10.07 3.21 22.22
C PHE A 437 10.95 4.33 21.68
N PRO A 438 10.36 5.46 21.24
CA PRO A 438 11.12 6.65 20.91
C PRO A 438 11.79 7.22 22.16
N SER A 439 13.02 7.73 22.01
CA SER A 439 13.83 8.22 23.12
C SER A 439 13.38 9.58 23.71
N ASP A 440 12.54 10.30 22.98
CA ASP A 440 12.06 11.65 23.31
C ASP A 440 10.65 11.67 23.94
N LYS A 441 10.07 10.50 24.19
CA LYS A 441 8.74 10.36 24.78
C LYS A 441 8.79 9.88 26.21
N ASP A 442 8.14 10.63 27.08
CA ASP A 442 7.87 10.21 28.46
C ASP A 442 6.68 9.23 28.50
N SER A 443 6.54 8.54 29.65
CA SER A 443 5.39 7.70 29.92
C SER A 443 5.30 6.43 29.06
N ALA A 444 6.43 5.86 28.66
CA ALA A 444 6.48 4.54 28.02
C ALA A 444 5.82 3.48 28.93
N ARG A 445 4.86 2.74 28.38
CA ARG A 445 4.14 1.68 29.12
C ARG A 445 3.71 0.57 28.20
N VAL A 446 3.41 -0.58 28.79
CA VAL A 446 2.71 -1.67 28.12
C VAL A 446 1.39 -1.88 28.87
N LEU A 447 0.29 -1.74 28.16
CA LEU A 447 -1.03 -2.10 28.66
C LEU A 447 -1.18 -3.61 28.57
N VAL A 448 -1.79 -4.21 29.59
CA VAL A 448 -2.21 -5.60 29.60
C VAL A 448 -3.73 -5.60 29.65
N ASP A 449 -4.35 -5.96 28.55
CA ASP A 449 -5.79 -6.06 28.45
C ASP A 449 -6.22 -7.49 28.73
N LEU A 450 -7.02 -7.68 29.77
CA LEU A 450 -7.57 -8.97 30.19
C LEU A 450 -8.96 -9.22 29.64
N HIS A 451 -9.60 -8.16 29.08
CA HIS A 451 -10.90 -8.23 28.47
C HIS A 451 -10.81 -7.85 26.99
N ILE A 452 -10.05 -8.64 26.23
CA ILE A 452 -9.88 -8.40 24.79
C ILE A 452 -11.25 -8.47 24.11
N PRO A 453 -11.68 -7.44 23.36
CA PRO A 453 -12.89 -7.53 22.55
C PRO A 453 -12.80 -8.72 21.60
N ALA A 454 -13.81 -9.56 21.62
CA ALA A 454 -13.89 -10.79 20.83
C ALA A 454 -15.30 -11.02 20.33
N GLU A 455 -15.48 -12.07 19.52
CA GLU A 455 -16.81 -12.46 18.99
C GLU A 455 -17.82 -12.73 20.11
N TYR A 456 -17.34 -13.37 21.19
CA TYR A 456 -18.20 -13.74 22.30
C TYR A 456 -18.10 -12.70 23.42
N ASP A 457 -19.25 -12.25 23.88
CA ASP A 457 -19.32 -11.46 25.12
C ASP A 457 -19.01 -12.36 26.31
N TYR A 458 -18.00 -12.00 27.08
CA TYR A 458 -17.63 -12.71 28.29
C TYR A 458 -17.35 -11.72 29.44
N GLN A 459 -17.41 -12.21 30.66
CA GLN A 459 -17.17 -11.43 31.85
C GLN A 459 -15.98 -12.01 32.62
N LEU A 460 -15.15 -11.12 33.15
CA LEU A 460 -14.10 -11.51 34.08
C LEU A 460 -14.73 -11.74 35.46
N GLU A 461 -14.64 -12.97 35.96
CA GLU A 461 -15.22 -13.32 37.27
C GLU A 461 -14.21 -13.07 38.40
N ASP A 462 -12.95 -13.36 38.16
CA ASP A 462 -11.85 -13.19 39.11
C ASP A 462 -10.54 -12.87 38.41
N VAL A 463 -9.79 -11.91 38.93
CA VAL A 463 -8.50 -11.48 38.39
C VAL A 463 -7.55 -11.16 39.50
N GLU A 464 -6.37 -11.77 39.49
CA GLU A 464 -5.27 -11.40 40.36
C GLU A 464 -4.07 -10.94 39.54
N ILE A 465 -3.48 -9.80 39.91
CA ILE A 465 -2.21 -9.30 39.34
C ILE A 465 -1.26 -9.03 40.50
N LYS A 466 -0.10 -9.69 40.47
CA LYS A 466 0.92 -9.58 41.53
C LYS A 466 2.26 -9.18 40.93
N LYS A 467 2.83 -8.08 41.41
CA LYS A 467 4.23 -7.74 41.17
C LYS A 467 5.13 -8.66 42.03
N VAL A 468 5.89 -9.52 41.37
CA VAL A 468 6.83 -10.44 42.04
C VAL A 468 8.21 -9.80 42.20
N SER A 469 8.65 -9.05 41.17
CA SER A 469 9.90 -8.28 41.15
C SER A 469 9.79 -7.09 40.23
N ASP A 470 10.86 -6.32 40.04
CA ASP A 470 10.90 -5.21 39.11
C ASP A 470 10.84 -5.66 37.63
N THR A 471 11.03 -6.93 37.36
CA THR A 471 11.02 -7.55 36.04
C THR A 471 10.00 -8.68 35.88
N ARG A 472 9.13 -8.90 36.90
CA ARG A 472 8.18 -10.02 36.88
C ARG A 472 6.84 -9.63 37.48
N ILE A 473 5.80 -9.86 36.69
CA ILE A 473 4.38 -9.79 37.08
C ILE A 473 3.80 -11.19 36.90
N GLU A 474 2.97 -11.62 37.80
CA GLU A 474 2.19 -12.87 37.74
C GLU A 474 0.72 -12.53 37.92
N GLY A 475 -0.15 -13.38 37.36
CA GLY A 475 -1.58 -13.21 37.47
C GLY A 475 -2.37 -14.35 36.83
N TYR A 476 -3.65 -14.33 37.05
CA TYR A 476 -4.66 -15.17 36.38
C TYR A 476 -5.94 -14.39 36.15
#